data_3cbf89c3848ade05f54af59c0d55ebd0
#
_entry.id   3cbf89c3848ade05f54af59c0d55ebd0
#
_cell.length_a   1.000
_cell.length_b   1.000
_cell.length_c   1.000
_cell.angle_alpha   90.00
_cell.angle_beta   90.00
_cell.angle_gamma   90.00
#
_symmetry.space_group_name_H-M   'P 1'
#
loop_
_entity.id
_entity.type
_entity.pdbx_description
1 polymer ?
#
loop_
_entity_poly.entity_id
_entity_poly.type
_entity_poly.pdbx_seq_one_letter_code
_entity_poly.pdbx_strand_id
1 'polypeptide(L)'
;MKKYLLFSAFVFLILAFSIGSALSTGIRNPLPATVRETGVADKSESSVPQDKDHGIGPIKNVELGPLNKKMIDEGKSIFTNQCVICHEMDQKKLGPPLRNVTKERTPEYIMNLLLNSVQMQKDDPLVKSLLKQYNNLPMPDPALNQSKARSVLEYLRSNAK
;
A
#
# COMPACT_ATOMS: atom_id res chain seq x y z
N MET A 1 48.59 3.36 -12.68
CA MET A 1 48.57 3.78 -14.10
C MET A 1 47.16 4.16 -14.43
N LYS A 2 46.87 5.48 -14.42
CA LYS A 2 46.49 6.30 -15.62
C LYS A 2 45.21 5.77 -16.27
N LYS A 3 44.18 6.48 -16.24
CA LYS A 3 43.55 7.66 -16.89
C LYS A 3 42.07 7.27 -17.04
N TYR A 4 41.08 8.05 -16.80
CA TYR A 4 40.64 9.17 -17.64
C TYR A 4 39.90 10.20 -16.79
N LEU A 5 40.50 11.35 -16.79
CA LEU A 5 39.94 12.67 -16.56
C LEU A 5 39.26 13.12 -17.86
N LEU A 6 38.29 14.05 -17.70
CA LEU A 6 37.79 14.99 -18.71
C LEU A 6 36.52 14.56 -19.48
N PHE A 7 35.52 15.34 -19.30
CA PHE A 7 34.87 16.27 -20.21
C PHE A 7 33.53 16.63 -19.61
N SER A 8 33.06 17.73 -19.44
CA SER A 8 33.28 19.08 -19.99
C SER A 8 32.02 19.86 -19.61
N ALA A 9 32.25 21.05 -19.18
CA ALA A 9 31.25 22.08 -18.93
C ALA A 9 30.38 22.33 -20.18
N PHE A 10 29.09 22.40 -20.01
CA PHE A 10 28.17 23.05 -20.93
C PHE A 10 27.35 24.06 -20.17
N VAL A 11 27.90 25.25 -20.13
CA VAL A 11 27.45 26.50 -20.75
C VAL A 11 26.00 26.88 -20.45
N PHE A 12 25.89 27.88 -19.60
CA PHE A 12 24.78 28.80 -19.43
C PHE A 12 24.21 29.29 -20.74
N LEU A 13 22.93 29.27 -20.92
CA LEU A 13 22.23 30.21 -21.78
C LEU A 13 21.00 30.76 -21.05
N ILE A 14 21.20 31.97 -20.53
CA ILE A 14 20.18 32.88 -20.07
C ILE A 14 19.44 33.42 -21.28
N LEU A 15 18.13 33.25 -21.34
CA LEU A 15 17.27 34.09 -22.18
C LEU A 15 16.16 34.65 -21.34
N ALA A 16 16.38 35.90 -20.95
CA ALA A 16 15.34 36.77 -20.45
C ALA A 16 14.32 37.04 -21.56
N PHE A 17 13.06 36.86 -21.25
CA PHE A 17 11.99 37.38 -22.08
C PHE A 17 11.04 38.25 -21.28
N SER A 18 10.94 39.47 -21.75
CA SER A 18 10.34 40.66 -21.19
C SER A 18 8.84 40.58 -20.99
N ILE A 19 8.43 41.16 -19.89
CA ILE A 19 7.35 42.13 -19.63
C ILE A 19 6.35 42.34 -20.77
N GLY A 20 5.11 41.99 -20.50
CA GLY A 20 3.94 42.45 -21.23
C GLY A 20 2.80 42.76 -20.28
N SER A 21 2.75 44.06 -19.85
CA SER A 21 1.58 44.63 -19.16
C SER A 21 0.40 44.74 -20.11
N ALA A 22 -0.75 44.23 -19.71
CA ALA A 22 -2.01 44.65 -20.26
C ALA A 22 -3.01 44.87 -19.11
N LEU A 23 -3.23 46.14 -18.81
CA LEU A 23 -4.41 46.62 -18.11
C LEU A 23 -5.65 46.29 -18.94
N SER A 24 -6.65 45.66 -18.36
CA SER A 24 -8.03 45.73 -18.84
C SER A 24 -8.95 45.88 -17.66
N THR A 25 -9.62 46.98 -17.75
CA THR A 25 -10.62 47.63 -16.92
C THR A 25 -11.85 46.74 -16.67
N GLY A 26 -12.38 46.94 -15.49
CA GLY A 26 -13.53 46.39 -14.82
C GLY A 26 -14.84 46.20 -15.59
N ILE A 27 -15.53 45.19 -15.15
CA ILE A 27 -16.99 45.19 -15.13
C ILE A 27 -17.42 44.62 -13.78
N ARG A 28 -17.99 45.48 -12.95
CA ARG A 28 -18.72 45.11 -11.75
C ARG A 28 -20.09 44.62 -12.18
N ASN A 29 -20.45 43.39 -11.86
CA ASN A 29 -21.83 42.98 -11.78
C ASN A 29 -22.16 42.51 -10.36
N PRO A 30 -23.28 42.92 -9.78
CA PRO A 30 -23.64 42.62 -8.41
C PRO A 30 -24.20 41.21 -8.26
N LEU A 31 -23.91 40.60 -7.09
CA LEU A 31 -24.44 39.33 -6.62
C LEU A 31 -25.98 39.28 -6.60
N PRO A 32 -26.50 38.07 -6.71
CA PRO A 32 -27.49 37.64 -5.73
C PRO A 32 -26.98 36.54 -4.82
N ALA A 33 -27.38 36.67 -3.57
CA ALA A 33 -27.07 35.81 -2.46
C ALA A 33 -27.62 34.38 -2.60
N THR A 34 -27.05 33.49 -1.75
CA THR A 34 -27.58 32.19 -1.35
C THR A 34 -27.50 31.05 -2.37
N VAL A 35 -26.35 30.41 -2.41
CA VAL A 35 -26.30 28.95 -2.53
C VAL A 35 -25.43 28.43 -1.38
N ARG A 36 -26.06 27.68 -0.49
CA ARG A 36 -25.40 26.88 0.54
C ARG A 36 -24.42 25.95 -0.15
N GLU A 37 -23.14 26.16 0.01
CA GLU A 37 -22.12 25.13 -0.21
C GLU A 37 -22.28 24.06 0.86
N THR A 38 -23.01 23.03 0.53
CA THR A 38 -22.85 21.75 1.22
C THR A 38 -21.51 21.20 0.76
N GLY A 39 -20.51 21.38 1.58
CA GLY A 39 -19.22 20.74 1.42
C GLY A 39 -19.38 19.23 1.38
N VAL A 40 -19.39 18.66 0.20
CA VAL A 40 -19.12 17.24 0.01
C VAL A 40 -17.61 17.07 0.15
N ALA A 41 -17.18 16.90 1.38
CA ALA A 41 -15.89 16.29 1.63
C ALA A 41 -15.98 14.86 1.09
N ASP A 42 -15.37 14.64 -0.04
CA ASP A 42 -15.09 13.30 -0.57
C ASP A 42 -14.07 12.62 0.38
N LYS A 43 -14.60 12.13 1.50
CA LYS A 43 -13.94 11.23 2.39
C LYS A 43 -14.22 9.83 1.90
N SER A 44 -13.52 9.43 0.83
CA SER A 44 -13.40 8.03 0.47
C SER A 44 -12.55 7.31 1.52
N GLU A 45 -13.06 7.32 2.74
CA GLU A 45 -12.64 6.45 3.80
C GLU A 45 -13.36 5.13 3.56
N SER A 46 -12.72 4.22 2.81
CA SER A 46 -13.13 2.83 2.75
C SER A 46 -12.94 2.20 4.15
N SER A 47 -13.84 2.55 5.04
CA SER A 47 -14.03 1.85 6.31
C SER A 47 -14.75 0.53 5.99
N VAL A 48 -13.97 -0.47 5.56
CA VAL A 48 -14.44 -1.85 5.64
C VAL A 48 -14.61 -2.14 7.14
N PRO A 49 -15.79 -2.55 7.60
CA PRO A 49 -15.98 -2.91 9.00
C PRO A 49 -15.01 -4.03 9.37
N GLN A 50 -14.03 -3.74 10.22
CA GLN A 50 -13.01 -4.71 10.67
C GLN A 50 -13.59 -5.90 11.45
N ASP A 51 -14.86 -5.84 11.81
CA ASP A 51 -15.43 -6.68 12.86
C ASP A 51 -15.93 -8.06 12.41
N LYS A 52 -15.86 -8.42 11.12
CA LYS A 52 -16.36 -9.71 10.63
C LYS A 52 -15.62 -10.31 9.43
N ASP A 53 -14.56 -9.68 8.95
CA ASP A 53 -13.88 -10.19 7.77
C ASP A 53 -12.66 -11.02 8.16
N HIS A 54 -12.89 -12.34 8.30
CA HIS A 54 -11.82 -13.30 8.50
C HIS A 54 -11.23 -13.83 7.19
N GLY A 55 -11.76 -13.40 6.05
CA GLY A 55 -11.41 -13.98 4.76
C GLY A 55 -11.83 -15.45 4.64
N ILE A 56 -11.32 -16.13 3.62
CA ILE A 56 -11.65 -17.52 3.30
C ILE A 56 -10.49 -18.43 3.69
N GLY A 57 -10.66 -19.21 4.76
CA GLY A 57 -9.62 -20.13 5.20
C GLY A 57 -9.91 -20.80 6.56
N PRO A 58 -8.95 -21.57 7.06
CA PRO A 58 -9.12 -22.37 8.28
C PRO A 58 -9.07 -21.55 9.58
N ILE A 59 -8.51 -20.32 9.54
CA ILE A 59 -8.31 -19.52 10.74
C ILE A 59 -9.59 -18.76 11.07
N LYS A 60 -10.12 -18.98 12.26
CA LYS A 60 -11.35 -18.34 12.76
C LYS A 60 -11.11 -17.39 13.91
N ASN A 61 -10.03 -17.58 14.63
CA ASN A 61 -9.64 -16.75 15.75
C ASN A 61 -8.12 -16.74 15.92
N VAL A 62 -7.55 -15.58 16.17
CA VAL A 62 -6.13 -15.39 16.45
C VAL A 62 -5.96 -14.57 17.72
N GLU A 63 -5.47 -15.20 18.77
CA GLU A 63 -5.10 -14.47 19.97
C GLU A 63 -3.75 -13.79 19.79
N LEU A 64 -3.75 -12.47 19.90
CA LEU A 64 -2.56 -11.63 19.80
C LEU A 64 -2.08 -11.26 21.20
N GLY A 65 -0.94 -11.80 21.60
CA GLY A 65 -0.19 -11.35 22.77
C GLY A 65 0.83 -10.25 22.42
N PRO A 66 1.73 -9.96 23.37
CA PRO A 66 2.91 -9.14 23.10
C PRO A 66 3.71 -9.67 21.93
N LEU A 67 4.43 -8.79 21.22
CA LEU A 67 5.27 -9.18 20.10
C LEU A 67 6.31 -10.21 20.53
N ASN A 68 6.41 -11.29 19.77
CA ASN A 68 7.34 -12.39 20.06
C ASN A 68 8.56 -12.30 19.15
N LYS A 69 9.72 -12.00 19.73
CA LYS A 69 10.96 -11.81 18.98
C LYS A 69 11.34 -13.01 18.11
N LYS A 70 11.21 -14.24 18.61
CA LYS A 70 11.54 -15.45 17.85
C LYS A 70 10.65 -15.58 16.60
N MET A 71 9.36 -15.33 16.76
CA MET A 71 8.43 -15.34 15.62
C MET A 71 8.73 -14.20 14.63
N ILE A 72 9.10 -13.03 15.13
CA ILE A 72 9.49 -11.89 14.28
C ILE A 72 10.71 -12.25 13.43
N ASP A 73 11.74 -12.81 14.02
CA ASP A 73 12.97 -13.19 13.33
C ASP A 73 12.70 -14.29 12.27
N GLU A 74 11.89 -15.28 12.61
CA GLU A 74 11.44 -16.32 11.66
C GLU A 74 10.59 -15.71 10.53
N GLY A 75 9.61 -14.88 10.87
CA GLY A 75 8.76 -14.22 9.91
C GLY A 75 9.52 -13.28 8.97
N LYS A 76 10.53 -12.57 9.49
CA LYS A 76 11.47 -11.78 8.68
C LYS A 76 12.21 -12.64 7.67
N SER A 77 12.71 -13.81 8.11
CA SER A 77 13.42 -14.74 7.21
C SER A 77 12.49 -15.22 6.09
N ILE A 78 11.27 -15.66 6.43
CA ILE A 78 10.27 -16.08 5.44
C ILE A 78 9.95 -14.94 4.47
N PHE A 79 9.69 -13.76 5.00
CA PHE A 79 9.35 -12.57 4.20
C PHE A 79 10.48 -12.24 3.21
N THR A 80 11.72 -12.22 3.68
CA THR A 80 12.89 -11.92 2.84
C THR A 80 13.08 -12.94 1.72
N ASN A 81 12.76 -14.20 1.97
CA ASN A 81 12.98 -15.26 0.98
C ASN A 81 11.84 -15.43 -0.01
N GLN A 82 10.59 -15.10 0.38
CA GLN A 82 9.42 -15.44 -0.41
C GLN A 82 8.58 -14.22 -0.83
N CYS A 83 8.60 -13.13 -0.06
CA CYS A 83 7.64 -12.03 -0.24
C CYS A 83 8.25 -10.78 -0.91
N VAL A 84 9.53 -10.49 -0.67
CA VAL A 84 10.19 -9.26 -1.15
C VAL A 84 10.27 -9.14 -2.66
N ILE A 85 10.13 -10.23 -3.40
CA ILE A 85 10.10 -10.20 -4.86
C ILE A 85 8.91 -9.36 -5.33
N CYS A 86 7.75 -9.52 -4.67
CA CYS A 86 6.50 -8.88 -5.05
C CYS A 86 6.07 -7.75 -4.11
N HIS A 87 6.48 -7.76 -2.84
CA HIS A 87 6.05 -6.80 -1.83
C HIS A 87 7.20 -5.99 -1.24
N GLU A 88 6.90 -4.75 -0.92
CA GLU A 88 7.72 -3.88 -0.06
C GLU A 88 6.89 -3.38 1.13
N MET A 89 7.55 -2.82 2.14
CA MET A 89 6.82 -2.29 3.29
C MET A 89 6.10 -0.99 2.94
N ASP A 90 6.78 -0.05 2.29
CA ASP A 90 6.30 1.31 2.14
C ASP A 90 5.86 1.67 0.70
N GLN A 91 6.24 0.86 -0.27
CA GLN A 91 6.03 1.20 -1.68
C GLN A 91 5.27 0.11 -2.43
N LYS A 92 4.49 0.55 -3.42
CA LYS A 92 3.89 -0.34 -4.40
C LYS A 92 4.98 -0.99 -5.25
N LYS A 93 4.92 -2.31 -5.38
CA LYS A 93 5.78 -3.09 -6.26
C LYS A 93 4.93 -3.91 -7.23
N LEU A 94 5.11 -5.21 -7.31
CA LEU A 94 4.20 -6.11 -8.03
C LEU A 94 2.91 -6.36 -7.24
N GLY A 95 2.99 -6.26 -5.91
CA GLY A 95 1.87 -6.30 -4.99
C GLY A 95 1.77 -5.03 -4.14
N PRO A 96 0.76 -4.94 -3.25
CA PRO A 96 0.57 -3.81 -2.35
C PRO A 96 1.68 -3.67 -1.31
N PRO A 97 1.90 -2.45 -0.79
CA PRO A 97 2.76 -2.22 0.37
C PRO A 97 2.16 -2.88 1.61
N LEU A 98 3.01 -3.38 2.51
CA LEU A 98 2.56 -4.21 3.63
C LEU A 98 2.79 -3.62 5.03
N ARG A 99 3.37 -2.43 5.16
CA ARG A 99 3.70 -1.86 6.47
C ARG A 99 2.51 -1.78 7.43
N ASN A 100 1.38 -1.31 6.94
CA ASN A 100 0.20 -1.08 7.77
C ASN A 100 -0.92 -2.11 7.56
N VAL A 101 -0.64 -3.20 6.86
CA VAL A 101 -1.65 -4.24 6.56
C VAL A 101 -2.31 -4.81 7.83
N THR A 102 -1.58 -4.87 8.94
CA THR A 102 -2.12 -5.34 10.23
C THR A 102 -3.02 -4.31 10.95
N LYS A 103 -3.08 -3.08 10.47
CA LYS A 103 -4.06 -2.07 10.90
C LYS A 103 -5.29 -2.03 10.00
N GLU A 104 -5.15 -2.51 8.79
CA GLU A 104 -6.19 -2.49 7.77
C GLU A 104 -6.98 -3.80 7.71
N ARG A 105 -6.38 -4.90 8.16
CA ARG A 105 -6.94 -6.25 8.08
C ARG A 105 -6.81 -6.98 9.41
N THR A 106 -7.79 -7.85 9.68
CA THR A 106 -7.74 -8.70 10.87
C THR A 106 -6.58 -9.70 10.79
N PRO A 107 -6.06 -10.16 11.93
CA PRO A 107 -5.04 -11.19 11.96
C PRO A 107 -5.47 -12.47 11.24
N GLU A 108 -6.74 -12.85 11.38
CA GLU A 108 -7.37 -14.00 10.74
C GLU A 108 -7.34 -13.85 9.22
N TYR A 109 -7.72 -12.69 8.71
CA TYR A 109 -7.70 -12.39 7.28
C TYR A 109 -6.30 -12.55 6.69
N ILE A 110 -5.30 -11.95 7.35
CA ILE A 110 -3.90 -12.02 6.91
C ILE A 110 -3.42 -13.47 6.91
N MET A 111 -3.69 -14.21 7.97
CA MET A 111 -3.28 -15.62 8.06
C MET A 111 -4.01 -16.49 7.02
N ASN A 112 -5.30 -16.26 6.81
CA ASN A 112 -6.05 -16.98 5.79
C ASN A 112 -5.55 -16.67 4.39
N LEU A 113 -5.19 -15.42 4.09
CA LEU A 113 -4.58 -15.08 2.80
C LEU A 113 -3.23 -15.79 2.59
N LEU A 114 -2.41 -15.93 3.65
CA LEU A 114 -1.15 -16.65 3.59
C LEU A 114 -1.30 -18.18 3.47
N LEU A 115 -2.39 -18.74 3.97
CA LEU A 115 -2.64 -20.19 3.99
C LEU A 115 -3.51 -20.67 2.83
N ASN A 116 -4.24 -19.76 2.19
CA ASN A 116 -5.26 -20.11 1.20
C ASN A 116 -5.36 -19.05 0.10
N SER A 117 -4.20 -18.54 -0.34
CA SER A 117 -4.12 -17.43 -1.30
C SER A 117 -4.89 -17.70 -2.59
N VAL A 118 -4.82 -18.90 -3.11
CA VAL A 118 -5.48 -19.29 -4.38
C VAL A 118 -7.01 -19.15 -4.28
N GLN A 119 -7.60 -19.68 -3.19
CA GLN A 119 -9.06 -19.61 -3.00
C GLN A 119 -9.51 -18.18 -2.69
N MET A 120 -8.75 -17.44 -1.89
CA MET A 120 -9.04 -16.04 -1.61
C MET A 120 -8.99 -15.18 -2.87
N GLN A 121 -8.02 -15.38 -3.75
CA GLN A 121 -7.97 -14.69 -5.04
C GLN A 121 -9.17 -15.02 -5.94
N LYS A 122 -9.69 -16.24 -5.82
CA LYS A 122 -10.85 -16.69 -6.60
C LYS A 122 -12.17 -16.14 -6.07
N ASP A 123 -12.36 -16.08 -4.76
CA ASP A 123 -13.68 -15.88 -4.17
C ASP A 123 -13.81 -14.64 -3.28
N ASP A 124 -12.71 -14.16 -2.69
CA ASP A 124 -12.75 -12.99 -1.82
C ASP A 124 -12.87 -11.69 -2.64
N PRO A 125 -13.91 -10.85 -2.39
CA PRO A 125 -14.14 -9.64 -3.17
C PRO A 125 -13.01 -8.61 -3.08
N LEU A 126 -12.38 -8.49 -1.90
CA LEU A 126 -11.28 -7.55 -1.68
C LEU A 126 -10.03 -7.98 -2.44
N VAL A 127 -9.66 -9.27 -2.36
CA VAL A 127 -8.51 -9.79 -3.09
C VAL A 127 -8.72 -9.70 -4.59
N LYS A 128 -9.94 -9.93 -5.09
CA LYS A 128 -10.30 -9.69 -6.50
C LYS A 128 -10.11 -8.23 -6.91
N SER A 129 -10.49 -7.30 -6.03
CA SER A 129 -10.29 -5.88 -6.28
C SER A 129 -8.81 -5.53 -6.34
N LEU A 130 -8.01 -6.04 -5.40
CA LEU A 130 -6.55 -5.86 -5.41
C LEU A 130 -5.92 -6.45 -6.66
N LEU A 131 -6.30 -7.64 -7.09
CA LEU A 131 -5.80 -8.23 -8.34
C LEU A 131 -5.98 -7.28 -9.53
N LYS A 132 -7.17 -6.68 -9.68
CA LYS A 132 -7.43 -5.70 -10.76
C LYS A 132 -6.52 -4.49 -10.66
N GLN A 133 -6.24 -4.00 -9.46
CA GLN A 133 -5.34 -2.84 -9.23
C GLN A 133 -3.87 -3.17 -9.51
N TYR A 134 -3.51 -4.44 -9.49
CA TYR A 134 -2.15 -4.95 -9.69
C TYR A 134 -2.02 -5.78 -10.97
N ASN A 135 -2.68 -5.34 -12.05
CA ASN A 135 -2.59 -5.91 -13.40
C ASN A 135 -2.99 -7.39 -13.48
N ASN A 136 -3.86 -7.85 -12.60
CA ASN A 136 -4.25 -9.24 -12.45
C ASN A 136 -3.07 -10.21 -12.22
N LEU A 137 -1.97 -9.72 -11.64
CA LEU A 137 -0.84 -10.56 -11.26
C LEU A 137 -1.22 -11.36 -10.00
N PRO A 138 -1.32 -12.68 -10.08
CA PRO A 138 -1.72 -13.48 -8.94
C PRO A 138 -0.61 -13.58 -7.91
N MET A 139 -0.98 -13.55 -6.63
CA MET A 139 -0.09 -13.92 -5.53
C MET A 139 0.08 -15.44 -5.54
N PRO A 140 1.29 -15.98 -5.72
CA PRO A 140 1.50 -17.43 -5.65
C PRO A 140 1.22 -17.95 -4.24
N ASP A 141 0.88 -19.23 -4.14
CA ASP A 141 0.76 -19.89 -2.84
C ASP A 141 2.14 -19.96 -2.17
N PRO A 142 2.33 -19.32 -1.00
CA PRO A 142 3.63 -19.38 -0.32
C PRO A 142 3.90 -20.72 0.38
N ALA A 143 2.98 -21.68 0.31
CA ALA A 143 3.07 -23.02 0.90
C ALA A 143 3.47 -23.00 2.40
N LEU A 144 2.89 -22.07 3.15
CA LEU A 144 3.15 -21.94 4.59
C LEU A 144 2.23 -22.87 5.40
N ASN A 145 2.72 -23.36 6.51
CA ASN A 145 1.86 -23.90 7.55
C ASN A 145 1.42 -22.80 8.53
N GLN A 146 0.49 -23.10 9.42
CA GLN A 146 -0.09 -22.13 10.35
C GLN A 146 0.96 -21.45 11.24
N SER A 147 1.96 -22.17 11.73
CA SER A 147 3.02 -21.59 12.56
C SER A 147 3.87 -20.57 11.78
N LYS A 148 4.25 -20.89 10.56
CA LYS A 148 5.00 -19.98 9.69
C LYS A 148 4.17 -18.77 9.27
N ALA A 149 2.89 -18.96 8.93
CA ALA A 149 1.97 -17.86 8.65
C ALA A 149 1.83 -16.93 9.88
N ARG A 150 1.76 -17.49 11.09
CA ARG A 150 1.78 -16.72 12.32
C ARG A 150 3.08 -15.93 12.51
N SER A 151 4.23 -16.50 12.20
CA SER A 151 5.51 -15.81 12.29
C SER A 151 5.60 -14.65 11.28
N VAL A 152 5.08 -14.81 10.06
CA VAL A 152 4.96 -13.70 9.10
C VAL A 152 4.04 -12.61 9.64
N LEU A 153 2.88 -12.95 10.23
CA LEU A 153 1.99 -11.98 10.86
C LEU A 153 2.71 -11.19 11.97
N GLU A 154 3.49 -11.84 12.84
CA GLU A 154 4.26 -11.16 13.89
C GLU A 154 5.31 -10.19 13.30
N TYR A 155 5.97 -10.58 12.23
CA TYR A 155 6.89 -9.69 11.53
C TYR A 155 6.17 -8.47 10.94
N LEU A 156 5.02 -8.65 10.32
CA LEU A 156 4.22 -7.53 9.80
C LEU A 156 3.73 -6.61 10.92
N ARG A 157 3.27 -7.17 12.05
CA ARG A 157 2.88 -6.42 13.24
C ARG A 157 4.03 -5.56 13.80
N SER A 158 5.23 -6.12 13.83
CA SER A 158 6.41 -5.41 14.34
C SER A 158 6.86 -4.24 13.46
N ASN A 159 6.44 -4.21 12.21
CA ASN A 159 6.75 -3.15 11.24
C ASN A 159 5.65 -2.10 11.08
N ALA A 160 4.48 -2.30 11.68
CA ALA A 160 3.38 -1.33 11.60
C ALA A 160 3.76 -0.01 12.31
N LYS A 161 3.45 1.13 11.70
CA LYS A 161 3.71 2.48 12.22
C LYS A 161 2.42 3.16 12.66
#